data_c1de1b89561729be8d181039a3bbf669
#
_entry.id   c1de1b89561729be8d181039a3bbf669
#
_cell.length_a   1.000
_cell.length_b   1.000
_cell.length_c   1.000
_cell.angle_alpha   90.00
_cell.angle_beta   90.00
_cell.angle_gamma   90.00
#
_symmetry.space_group_name_H-M   'P 1'
#
loop_
_entity.id
_entity.type
_entity.pdbx_description
1 polymer ?
#
loop_
_entity_poly.entity_id
_entity_poly.type
_entity_poly.pdbx_seq_one_letter_code
_entity_poly.pdbx_strand_id
1 'polypeptide(L)'
;MNSLAIETQEPRAQAITINEDSLSVDLMDGRTIIAPLIWYPRLWYGTAEERNNFEIIGDGALIHWHDLDEDLSVGGILAGRRSGESQKSLKKWLEERRTRNL
;
A
#
# COMPACT_ATOMS: atom_id res chain seq x y z
N MET A 1 -3.81 34.46 -6.35
CA MET A 1 -2.79 33.56 -5.89
C MET A 1 -3.40 32.36 -5.15
N ASN A 2 -3.29 31.20 -5.70
CA ASN A 2 -3.93 30.00 -5.13
C ASN A 2 -3.00 28.83 -4.92
N SER A 3 -1.72 29.12 -4.73
CA SER A 3 -0.76 28.06 -4.47
C SER A 3 -1.12 27.25 -3.21
N LEU A 4 -1.76 27.90 -2.23
CA LEU A 4 -2.18 27.21 -1.02
C LEU A 4 -3.23 26.14 -1.29
N ALA A 5 -4.17 26.41 -2.20
CA ALA A 5 -5.20 25.45 -2.56
C ALA A 5 -4.58 24.22 -3.24
N ILE A 6 -3.55 24.42 -4.05
CA ILE A 6 -2.83 23.34 -4.72
C ILE A 6 -2.05 22.53 -3.69
N GLU A 7 -1.41 23.19 -2.74
CA GLU A 7 -0.59 22.56 -1.73
C GLU A 7 -1.38 21.70 -0.76
N THR A 8 -2.67 21.98 -0.60
CA THR A 8 -3.51 21.23 0.32
C THR A 8 -4.16 19.99 -0.30
N GLN A 9 -3.99 19.79 -1.61
CA GLN A 9 -4.56 18.61 -2.25
C GLN A 9 -3.83 17.34 -1.79
N GLU A 10 -4.62 16.34 -1.43
CA GLU A 10 -4.06 15.06 -1.07
C GLU A 10 -3.47 14.36 -2.28
N PRO A 11 -2.35 13.63 -2.10
CA PRO A 11 -1.80 12.84 -3.18
C PRO A 11 -2.76 11.71 -3.55
N ARG A 12 -2.89 11.46 -4.85
CA ARG A 12 -3.79 10.44 -5.39
C ARG A 12 -3.07 9.56 -6.37
N ALA A 13 -3.35 8.27 -6.28
CA ALA A 13 -2.75 7.28 -7.17
C ALA A 13 -3.52 7.20 -8.47
N GLN A 14 -2.79 7.12 -9.57
CA GLN A 14 -3.31 6.84 -10.89
C GLN A 14 -3.10 5.36 -11.23
N ALA A 15 -1.96 4.80 -10.83
CA ALA A 15 -1.61 3.43 -11.12
C ALA A 15 -0.66 2.88 -10.06
N ILE A 16 -0.69 1.57 -9.88
CA ILE A 16 0.15 0.87 -8.90
C ILE A 16 0.88 -0.25 -9.62
N THR A 17 2.15 -0.41 -9.33
CA THR A 17 2.94 -1.54 -9.81
C THR A 17 3.69 -2.13 -8.63
N ILE A 18 3.61 -3.44 -8.47
CA ILE A 18 4.29 -4.14 -7.38
C ILE A 18 5.17 -5.22 -7.98
N ASN A 19 6.44 -5.19 -7.60
CA ASN A 19 7.36 -6.26 -7.95
C ASN A 19 7.80 -6.98 -6.68
N GLU A 20 8.87 -7.77 -6.75
CA GLU A 20 9.33 -8.54 -5.60
C GLU A 20 9.89 -7.68 -4.47
N ASP A 21 10.38 -6.49 -4.77
CA ASP A 21 11.11 -5.65 -3.84
C ASP A 21 10.43 -4.34 -3.51
N SER A 22 9.55 -3.86 -4.38
CA SER A 22 9.04 -2.50 -4.24
C SER A 22 7.58 -2.34 -4.63
N LEU A 23 6.99 -1.32 -4.05
CA LEU A 23 5.67 -0.82 -4.37
C LEU A 23 5.89 0.52 -5.07
N SER A 24 5.39 0.64 -6.29
CA SER A 24 5.52 1.85 -7.09
C SER A 24 4.14 2.46 -7.31
N VAL A 25 3.99 3.73 -6.96
CA VAL A 25 2.72 4.45 -7.09
C VAL A 25 2.91 5.61 -8.04
N ASP A 26 2.22 5.56 -9.16
CA ASP A 26 2.17 6.69 -10.09
C ASP A 26 1.09 7.64 -9.62
N LEU A 27 1.47 8.86 -9.30
CA LEU A 27 0.53 9.87 -8.82
C LEU A 27 -0.13 10.62 -9.97
N MET A 28 -1.31 11.13 -9.70
CA MET A 28 -2.06 11.91 -10.71
C MET A 28 -1.35 13.19 -11.10
N ASP A 29 -0.42 13.69 -10.28
CA ASP A 29 0.35 14.91 -10.61
C ASP A 29 1.59 14.62 -11.45
N GLY A 30 1.81 13.37 -11.85
CA GLY A 30 2.92 12.98 -12.71
C GLY A 30 4.14 12.44 -12.00
N ARG A 31 4.18 12.49 -10.66
CA ARG A 31 5.29 11.91 -9.89
C ARG A 31 5.08 10.41 -9.72
N THR A 32 6.17 9.71 -9.48
CA THR A 32 6.13 8.30 -9.09
C THR A 32 6.85 8.15 -7.75
N ILE A 33 6.21 7.45 -6.82
CA ILE A 33 6.80 7.15 -5.52
C ILE A 33 7.13 5.68 -5.50
N ILE A 34 8.33 5.34 -5.06
CA ILE A 34 8.73 3.94 -4.92
C ILE A 34 9.08 3.71 -3.45
N ALA A 35 8.46 2.72 -2.85
CA ALA A 35 8.70 2.38 -1.46
C ALA A 35 9.13 0.91 -1.34
N PRO A 36 10.02 0.57 -0.39
CA PRO A 36 10.41 -0.82 -0.18
C PRO A 36 9.21 -1.66 0.25
N LEU A 37 9.01 -2.79 -0.40
CA LEU A 37 7.87 -3.64 -0.08
C LEU A 37 7.95 -4.19 1.35
N ILE A 38 9.16 -4.39 1.85
CA ILE A 38 9.36 -4.92 3.20
C ILE A 38 8.83 -3.98 4.30
N TRP A 39 8.59 -2.70 3.97
CA TRP A 39 7.97 -1.76 4.91
C TRP A 39 6.52 -2.13 5.20
N TYR A 40 5.91 -3.00 4.39
CA TYR A 40 4.52 -3.41 4.49
C TYR A 40 4.46 -4.93 4.58
N PRO A 41 4.60 -5.48 5.81
CA PRO A 41 4.78 -6.93 5.99
C PRO A 41 3.72 -7.81 5.34
N ARG A 42 2.47 -7.39 5.35
CA ARG A 42 1.44 -8.19 4.71
C ARG A 42 1.63 -8.29 3.21
N LEU A 43 2.12 -7.23 2.59
CA LEU A 43 2.47 -7.28 1.17
C LEU A 43 3.72 -8.13 0.95
N TRP A 44 4.70 -7.97 1.82
CA TRP A 44 5.95 -8.72 1.74
C TRP A 44 5.73 -10.23 1.81
N TYR A 45 4.87 -10.68 2.73
CA TYR A 45 4.56 -12.10 2.89
C TYR A 45 3.47 -12.59 1.95
N GLY A 46 2.83 -11.72 1.21
CA GLY A 46 1.80 -12.09 0.25
C GLY A 46 2.41 -12.73 -0.98
N THR A 47 1.57 -13.48 -1.72
CA THR A 47 1.96 -14.03 -3.01
C THR A 47 1.88 -12.93 -4.09
N ALA A 48 2.48 -13.18 -5.25
CA ALA A 48 2.38 -12.25 -6.36
C ALA A 48 0.92 -12.03 -6.77
N GLU A 49 0.11 -13.09 -6.74
CA GLU A 49 -1.31 -12.98 -7.05
C GLU A 49 -2.04 -12.09 -6.03
N GLU A 50 -1.79 -12.29 -4.75
CA GLU A 50 -2.40 -11.48 -3.70
C GLU A 50 -1.99 -10.02 -3.79
N ARG A 51 -0.72 -9.75 -4.07
CA ARG A 51 -0.20 -8.39 -4.23
C ARG A 51 -0.85 -7.66 -5.40
N ASN A 52 -1.22 -8.39 -6.44
CA ASN A 52 -1.83 -7.79 -7.62
C ASN A 52 -3.35 -7.72 -7.56
N ASN A 53 -3.95 -8.25 -6.49
CA ASN A 53 -5.39 -8.17 -6.28
C ASN A 53 -5.71 -6.99 -5.37
N PHE A 54 -5.64 -5.79 -5.94
CA PHE A 54 -5.89 -4.57 -5.18
C PHE A 54 -6.92 -3.70 -5.88
N GLU A 55 -7.47 -2.75 -5.11
CA GLU A 55 -8.35 -1.70 -5.63
C GLU A 55 -7.80 -0.35 -5.23
N ILE A 56 -7.90 0.61 -6.13
CA ILE A 56 -7.64 2.00 -5.82
C ILE A 56 -8.99 2.61 -5.51
N ILE A 57 -9.17 3.13 -4.30
CA ILE A 57 -10.44 3.66 -3.82
C ILE A 57 -10.27 5.09 -3.31
N GLY A 58 -11.38 5.75 -2.94
CA GLY A 58 -11.34 7.11 -2.42
C GLY A 58 -10.74 8.10 -3.40
N ASP A 59 -11.12 8.03 -4.67
CA ASP A 59 -10.61 8.91 -5.73
C ASP A 59 -9.08 8.86 -5.84
N GLY A 60 -8.49 7.71 -5.53
CA GLY A 60 -7.05 7.54 -5.62
C GLY A 60 -6.30 7.77 -4.32
N ALA A 61 -6.99 8.05 -3.22
CA ALA A 61 -6.33 8.34 -1.95
C ALA A 61 -5.94 7.09 -1.18
N LEU A 62 -6.59 5.96 -1.46
CA LEU A 62 -6.38 4.71 -0.71
C LEU A 62 -6.19 3.54 -1.66
N ILE A 63 -5.43 2.55 -1.20
CA ILE A 63 -5.25 1.29 -1.91
C ILE A 63 -5.65 0.17 -0.95
N HIS A 64 -6.51 -0.73 -1.41
CA HIS A 64 -7.01 -1.85 -0.62
C HIS A 64 -6.62 -3.18 -1.27
N TRP A 65 -6.05 -4.09 -0.46
CA TRP A 65 -5.72 -5.46 -0.88
C TRP A 65 -6.68 -6.42 -0.20
N HIS A 66 -7.53 -7.07 -0.99
CA HIS A 66 -8.57 -7.95 -0.47
C HIS A 66 -8.02 -9.18 0.26
N ASP A 67 -7.10 -9.87 -0.37
CA ASP A 67 -6.61 -11.15 0.17
C ASP A 67 -5.69 -10.97 1.38
N LEU A 68 -5.12 -9.79 1.52
CA LEU A 68 -4.16 -9.51 2.58
C LEU A 68 -4.77 -8.69 3.71
N ASP A 69 -6.02 -8.25 3.55
CA ASP A 69 -6.71 -7.38 4.49
C ASP A 69 -5.82 -6.19 4.87
N GLU A 70 -5.32 -5.52 3.83
CA GLU A 70 -4.40 -4.40 4.00
C GLU A 70 -4.93 -3.16 3.28
N ASP A 71 -4.82 -2.02 3.96
CA ASP A 71 -5.18 -0.72 3.42
C ASP A 71 -4.01 0.24 3.61
N LEU A 72 -3.61 0.90 2.53
CA LEU A 72 -2.56 1.90 2.62
C LEU A 72 -3.06 3.22 2.04
N SER A 73 -2.78 4.32 2.74
CA SER A 73 -3.07 5.63 2.18
C SER A 73 -1.90 6.06 1.30
N VAL A 74 -2.21 6.67 0.17
CA VAL A 74 -1.18 7.18 -0.74
C VAL A 74 -0.39 8.30 -0.05
N GLY A 75 -1.07 9.13 0.75
CA GLY A 75 -0.40 10.14 1.55
C GLY A 75 0.59 9.56 2.56
N GLY A 76 0.24 8.42 3.16
CA GLY A 76 1.14 7.72 4.07
C GLY A 76 2.38 7.19 3.38
N ILE A 77 2.20 6.62 2.19
CA ILE A 77 3.33 6.12 1.39
C ILE A 77 4.25 7.28 1.01
N LEU A 78 3.68 8.38 0.54
CA LEU A 78 4.45 9.57 0.17
C LEU A 78 5.21 10.13 1.36
N ALA A 79 4.61 10.11 2.55
CA ALA A 79 5.25 10.61 3.76
C ALA A 79 6.31 9.66 4.34
N GLY A 80 6.49 8.49 3.73
CA GLY A 80 7.46 7.51 4.20
C GLY A 80 7.01 6.72 5.42
N ARG A 81 5.72 6.64 5.68
CA ARG A 81 5.21 5.85 6.80
C ARG A 81 5.26 4.37 6.46
N ARG A 82 5.70 3.60 7.43
CA ARG A 82 5.70 2.14 7.33
C ARG A 82 4.40 1.60 7.92
N SER A 83 4.20 0.28 7.79
CA SER A 83 3.05 -0.37 8.40
C SER A 83 3.05 -0.10 9.91
N GLY A 84 1.87 0.21 10.44
CA GLY A 84 1.70 0.36 11.88
C GLY A 84 1.32 -0.94 12.58
N GLU A 85 1.31 -2.05 11.86
CA GLU A 85 0.92 -3.33 12.44
C GLU A 85 1.92 -3.82 13.48
N SER A 86 1.41 -4.26 14.66
CA SER A 86 2.27 -4.77 15.71
C SER A 86 2.85 -6.15 15.34
N GLN A 87 3.94 -6.51 15.98
CA GLN A 87 4.53 -7.84 15.81
C GLN A 87 3.56 -8.94 16.18
N LYS A 88 2.78 -8.71 17.24
CA LYS A 88 1.78 -9.67 17.70
C LYS A 88 0.69 -9.89 16.67
N SER A 89 0.18 -8.81 16.11
CA SER A 89 -0.85 -8.87 15.07
C SER A 89 -0.33 -9.58 13.81
N LEU A 90 0.86 -9.23 13.38
CA LEU A 90 1.48 -9.84 12.21
C LEU A 90 1.70 -11.34 12.42
N LYS A 91 2.20 -11.72 13.58
CA LYS A 91 2.45 -13.12 13.89
C LYS A 91 1.14 -13.94 13.85
N LYS A 92 0.08 -13.39 14.42
CA LYS A 92 -1.23 -14.03 14.40
C LYS A 92 -1.72 -14.22 12.97
N TRP A 93 -1.61 -13.19 12.17
CA TRP A 93 -2.03 -13.23 10.76
C TRP A 93 -1.25 -14.29 9.97
N LEU A 94 0.07 -14.37 10.18
CA LEU A 94 0.92 -15.35 9.52
C LEU A 94 0.54 -16.77 9.93
N GLU A 95 0.25 -16.99 11.21
CA GLU A 95 -0.17 -18.30 11.70
C GLU A 95 -1.52 -18.72 11.10
N GLU A 96 -2.46 -17.81 10.99
CA GLU A 96 -3.75 -18.07 10.37
C GLU A 96 -3.59 -18.46 8.91
N ARG A 97 -2.71 -17.79 8.18
CA ARG A 97 -2.43 -18.11 6.80
C ARG A 97 -1.85 -19.50 6.64
N ARG A 98 -0.90 -19.86 7.49
CA ARG A 98 -0.28 -21.18 7.47
C ARG A 98 -1.30 -22.28 7.74
N THR A 99 -2.19 -22.08 8.70
CA THR A 99 -3.24 -23.02 9.05
C THR A 99 -4.20 -23.24 7.89
N ARG A 100 -4.58 -22.18 7.20
CA ARG A 100 -5.49 -22.30 6.05
C ARG A 100 -4.88 -23.06 4.88
N ASN A 101 -3.57 -23.07 4.77
CA ASN A 101 -2.88 -23.74 3.67
C ASN A 101 -2.55 -25.22 3.95
N LEU A 102 -2.97 -25.72 5.09
CA LEU A 102 -2.85 -27.14 5.41
C LEU A 102 -4.08 -27.91 4.87
#